data_ea5d399eccf97cb9ec824ae27cbe7a37
#
_entry.id   ea5d399eccf97cb9ec824ae27cbe7a37
#
_cell.length_a   1.000
_cell.length_b   1.000
_cell.length_c   1.000
_cell.angle_alpha   90.00
_cell.angle_beta   90.00
_cell.angle_gamma   90.00
#
_symmetry.space_group_name_H-M   'P 1'
#
loop_
_entity.id
_entity.type
_entity.pdbx_description
1 polymer ?
#
loop_
_entity_poly.entity_id
_entity_poly.type
_entity_poly.pdbx_seq_one_letter_code
_entity_poly.pdbx_strand_id
1 'polypeptide(L)' 'MTKEGINSYKKAYETIEEGLKIKKTATSAQLLDWLISNYNINSLNITTKGITYHLKQQGYERYKKYDTKPWHFKSTKIEN' A
#
# COMPACT_ATOMS: atom_id res chain seq x y z
N MET A 1 -17.59 12.67 10.71
CA MET A 1 -17.22 11.31 11.18
C MET A 1 -15.74 11.23 11.42
N THR A 2 -15.36 10.57 12.51
CA THR A 2 -13.95 10.35 12.81
C THR A 2 -13.45 9.14 12.03
N LYS A 3 -12.22 9.22 11.54
CA LYS A 3 -11.58 8.10 10.86
C LYS A 3 -11.21 7.04 11.88
N GLU A 4 -11.32 5.77 11.48
CA GLU A 4 -10.87 4.66 12.31
C GLU A 4 -9.37 4.78 12.53
N GLY A 5 -8.93 4.58 13.77
CA GLY A 5 -7.51 4.62 14.11
C GLY A 5 -6.83 3.30 13.87
N ILE A 6 -5.59 3.35 13.38
CA ILE A 6 -4.73 2.18 13.24
C ILE A 6 -3.49 2.44 14.08
N ASN A 7 -3.22 1.58 15.05
CA ASN A 7 -2.12 1.73 16.00
C ASN A 7 -1.04 0.66 15.83
N SER A 8 -1.22 -0.25 14.88
CA SER A 8 -0.29 -1.36 14.65
C SER A 8 0.24 -1.31 13.23
N TYR A 9 1.55 -1.46 13.05
CA TYR A 9 2.13 -1.55 11.72
C TYR A 9 1.58 -2.75 10.95
N LYS A 10 1.40 -3.88 11.63
CA LYS A 10 0.82 -5.07 11.01
C LYS A 10 -0.56 -4.76 10.41
N LYS A 11 -1.43 -4.15 11.20
CA LYS A 11 -2.77 -3.80 10.72
C LYS A 11 -2.72 -2.76 9.61
N ALA A 12 -1.80 -1.79 9.71
CA ALA A 12 -1.66 -0.77 8.67
C ALA A 12 -1.27 -1.40 7.33
N TYR A 13 -0.30 -2.30 7.32
CA TYR A 13 0.12 -2.96 6.09
C TYR A 13 -0.93 -3.92 5.55
N GLU A 14 -1.66 -4.62 6.41
CA GLU A 14 -2.80 -5.44 5.98
C GLU A 14 -3.87 -4.57 5.31
N THR A 15 -4.14 -3.41 5.88
CA THR A 15 -5.10 -2.45 5.32
C THR A 15 -4.63 -1.92 3.97
N ILE A 16 -3.34 -1.66 3.83
CA ILE A 16 -2.75 -1.23 2.55
C ILE A 16 -2.96 -2.30 1.48
N GLU A 17 -2.78 -3.58 1.83
CA GLU A 17 -3.04 -4.67 0.89
C GLU A 17 -4.50 -4.71 0.47
N GLU A 18 -5.43 -4.45 1.39
CA GLU A 18 -6.86 -4.33 1.06
C GLU A 18 -7.11 -3.18 0.10
N GLY A 19 -6.48 -2.04 0.34
CA GLY A 19 -6.58 -0.88 -0.55
C GLY A 19 -6.08 -1.20 -1.96
N LEU A 20 -5.01 -1.97 -2.06
CA LEU A 20 -4.50 -2.41 -3.34
C LEU A 20 -5.51 -3.31 -4.06
N LYS A 21 -6.17 -4.20 -3.34
CA LYS A 21 -7.22 -5.05 -3.92
C LYS A 21 -8.40 -4.22 -4.42
N ILE A 22 -8.79 -3.19 -3.69
CA ILE A 22 -9.87 -2.30 -4.08
C ILE A 22 -9.51 -1.52 -5.35
N LYS A 23 -8.29 -0.99 -5.40
CA LYS A 23 -7.82 -0.19 -6.54
C LYS A 23 -7.39 -1.04 -7.74
N LYS A 24 -7.09 -2.30 -7.50
CA LYS A 24 -6.55 -3.28 -8.45
C LYS A 24 -5.11 -2.99 -8.85
N THR A 25 -4.76 -1.73 -9.11
CA THR A 25 -3.37 -1.31 -9.36
C THR A 25 -3.16 0.02 -8.68
N ALA A 26 -1.98 0.22 -8.08
CA ALA A 26 -1.65 1.47 -7.42
C ALA A 26 -0.14 1.57 -7.16
N THR A 27 0.34 2.81 -7.08
CA THR A 27 1.70 3.07 -6.61
C THR A 27 1.71 3.10 -5.08
N SER A 28 2.91 3.00 -4.49
CA SER A 28 3.04 3.12 -3.04
C SER A 28 2.53 4.47 -2.54
N ALA A 29 2.77 5.54 -3.29
CA ALA A 29 2.29 6.88 -2.93
C ALA A 29 0.76 6.93 -2.93
N GLN A 30 0.12 6.33 -3.93
CA GLN A 30 -1.34 6.27 -3.99
C GLN A 30 -1.92 5.48 -2.83
N LEU A 31 -1.27 4.38 -2.45
CA LEU A 31 -1.71 3.56 -1.32
C LEU A 31 -1.56 4.31 0.00
N LEU A 32 -0.48 5.05 0.16
CA LEU A 32 -0.27 5.86 1.36
C LEU A 32 -1.32 6.96 1.46
N ASP A 33 -1.60 7.66 0.36
CA ASP A 33 -2.64 8.69 0.32
C ASP A 33 -4.02 8.10 0.65
N TRP A 34 -4.33 6.94 0.10
CA TRP A 34 -5.58 6.25 0.38
C TRP A 34 -5.69 5.91 1.87
N LEU A 35 -4.61 5.40 2.45
CA LEU A 35 -4.59 5.03 3.87
C LEU A 35 -4.80 6.25 4.76
N ILE A 36 -4.09 7.35 4.49
CA ILE A 36 -4.23 8.60 5.25
C ILE A 36 -5.63 9.17 5.11
N SER A 37 -6.21 9.06 3.92
CA SER A 37 -7.55 9.61 3.65
C SER A 37 -8.65 8.84 4.37
N ASN A 38 -8.45 7.56 4.64
CA ASN A 38 -9.49 6.70 5.19
C ASN A 38 -9.29 6.30 6.65
N TYR A 39 -8.07 6.44 7.17
CA TYR A 39 -7.72 6.00 8.52
C TYR A 39 -6.84 7.02 9.22
N ASN A 40 -6.89 7.01 10.55
CA ASN A 40 -5.99 7.81 11.37
C ASN A 40 -4.79 6.96 11.73
N ILE A 41 -3.62 7.30 11.20
CA ILE A 41 -2.38 6.57 11.45
C ILE A 41 -1.33 7.47 12.14
N ASN A 42 -1.78 8.47 12.88
CA ASN A 42 -0.87 9.46 13.49
C ASN A 42 0.16 8.86 14.43
N SER A 43 -0.13 7.68 15.00
CA SER A 43 0.79 7.00 15.90
C SER A 43 1.86 6.18 15.17
N LEU A 44 1.77 6.07 13.84
CA LEU A 44 2.67 5.25 13.03
C LEU A 44 3.44 6.10 12.05
N ASN A 45 4.65 5.65 11.72
CA ASN A 45 5.48 6.27 10.69
C ASN A 45 5.47 5.39 9.44
N ILE A 46 4.45 5.55 8.62
CA ILE A 46 4.29 4.79 7.38
C ILE A 46 4.83 5.60 6.23
N THR A 47 5.75 5.02 5.46
CA THR A 47 6.38 5.68 4.32
C THR A 47 6.14 4.89 3.04
N THR A 48 6.27 5.56 1.89
CA THR A 48 6.16 4.90 0.59
C THR A 48 7.22 3.82 0.42
N LYS A 49 8.42 4.06 0.95
CA LYS A 49 9.51 3.09 0.91
C LYS A 49 9.16 1.83 1.69
N GLY A 50 8.58 1.99 2.88
CA GLY A 50 8.12 0.87 3.70
C GLY A 50 7.00 0.09 3.02
N ILE A 51 6.07 0.78 2.40
CA ILE A 51 4.98 0.14 1.64
C ILE A 51 5.55 -0.68 0.48
N THR A 52 6.47 -0.10 -0.28
CA THR A 52 7.13 -0.81 -1.39
C THR A 52 7.82 -2.07 -0.89
N TYR A 53 8.58 -1.96 0.19
CA TYR A 53 9.27 -3.11 0.77
C TYR A 53 8.28 -4.21 1.19
N HIS A 54 7.23 -3.81 1.90
CA HIS A 54 6.21 -4.77 2.37
C HIS A 54 5.56 -5.52 1.20
N LEU A 55 5.14 -4.79 0.16
CA LEU A 55 4.46 -5.42 -0.97
C LEU A 55 5.39 -6.35 -1.75
N LYS A 56 6.67 -5.99 -1.87
CA LYS A 56 7.67 -6.88 -2.47
C LYS A 56 7.84 -8.15 -1.64
N GLN A 57 7.91 -8.03 -0.33
CA GLN A 57 8.07 -9.18 0.57
C GLN A 57 6.88 -10.11 0.49
N GLN A 58 5.69 -9.57 0.27
CA GLN A 58 4.48 -10.37 0.13
C GLN A 58 4.32 -10.99 -1.25
N GLY A 59 5.19 -10.64 -2.20
CA GLY A 59 5.17 -11.23 -3.53
C GLY A 59 4.17 -10.62 -4.50
N TYR A 60 3.72 -9.41 -4.25
CA TYR A 60 2.82 -8.73 -5.19
C TYR A 60 3.56 -8.40 -6.49
N GLU A 61 2.87 -8.59 -7.61
CA GLU A 61 3.39 -8.22 -8.92
C GLU A 61 3.46 -6.70 -9.05
N ARG A 62 4.43 -6.24 -9.81
CA ARG A 62 4.60 -4.82 -10.08
C ARG A 62 4.98 -4.62 -11.54
N TYR A 63 4.67 -3.43 -12.05
CA TYR A 63 5.01 -3.07 -13.42
C TYR A 63 5.24 -1.57 -13.52
N LYS A 64 5.95 -1.14 -14.54
CA LYS A 64 6.08 0.28 -14.87
C LYS A 64 5.03 0.62 -15.91
N LYS A 65 4.21 1.61 -15.63
CA LYS A 65 3.21 2.07 -16.59
C LYS A 65 3.88 2.78 -17.78
N TYR A 66 5.01 3.43 -17.50
CA TYR A 66 5.84 4.08 -18.49
C TYR A 66 7.27 3.65 -18.25
N ASP A 67 8.20 4.00 -19.14
CA ASP A 67 9.62 3.67 -18.98
C ASP A 67 10.26 4.32 -17.77
N THR A 68 9.55 5.23 -17.11
CA THR A 68 10.02 5.94 -15.93
C THR A 68 9.27 5.50 -14.68
N LYS A 69 9.90 5.70 -13.52
CA LYS A 69 9.24 5.47 -12.23
C LYS A 69 8.02 6.38 -12.10
N PRO A 70 7.00 6.06 -11.28
CA PRO A 70 7.02 5.02 -10.26
C PRO A 70 6.54 3.65 -10.74
N TRP A 71 6.93 2.63 -10.01
CA TRP A 71 6.40 1.29 -10.18
C TRP A 71 4.96 1.22 -9.64
N HIS A 72 4.12 0.51 -10.38
CA HIS A 72 2.76 0.22 -9.94
C HIS A 72 2.68 -1.22 -9.46
N PHE A 73 2.00 -1.44 -8.34
CA PHE A 73 1.71 -2.78 -7.86
C PHE A 73 0.36 -3.25 -8.37
N LYS A 74 0.27 -4.54 -8.67
CA LYS A 74 -0.99 -5.20 -9.01
C LYS A 74 -1.54 -5.89 -7.79
N SER A 75 -2.86 -6.11 -7.76
CA SER A 75 -3.51 -6.79 -6.63
C SER A 75 -3.29 -8.30 -6.65
N THR A 76 -2.51 -8.81 -7.60
CA THR A 76 -2.20 -10.23 -7.73
C THR A 76 -0.78 -10.50 -7.24
N LYS A 77 -0.60 -11.68 -6.61
CA LYS A 77 0.72 -12.10 -6.16
C LYS A 77 1.37 -12.99 -7.22
N ILE A 78 2.69 -12.93 -7.28
CA ILE A 78 3.47 -13.83 -8.13
C ILE A 78 3.40 -15.21 -7.51
N GLU A 79 2.96 -16.19 -8.31
CA GLU A 79 2.93 -17.59 -7.88
C GLU A 79 4.23 -18.27 -8.30
N ASN A 80 4.84 -18.96 -7.37
CA ASN A 80 6.05 -19.76 -7.65
C ASN A 80 5.69 -21.23 -7.73
#